data_1ff7be31bde61faff249021117a78105
#
_entry.id   1ff7be31bde61faff249021117a78105
#
_cell.length_a   1.000
_cell.length_b   1.000
_cell.length_c   1.000
_cell.angle_alpha   90.00
_cell.angle_beta   90.00
_cell.angle_gamma   90.00
#
_symmetry.space_group_name_H-M   'P 1'
#
loop_
_entity.id
_entity.type
_entity.pdbx_description
1 polymer ?
#
loop_
_entity_poly.entity_id
_entity_poly.type
_entity_poly.pdbx_seq_one_letter_code
_entity_poly.pdbx_strand_id
1 'polypeptide(L)'
;MALGHHDTTAQGSPAVSTGDLLSLAVAQKQAADDADRQLFITVAAWADRHTTGRLLPDLYGTYGLADEDTHVEAENAWVARFGMPGADTMLELAGPGAPEVSEFAVVELAAALGRSTDSGRALLSDAVEAKHRLPKIWARLEAGQVQVWRVRRVTEVTRQLTAEAAAFVDAHVAHVVHTASFATIKRLASEAAARFDPEACEMEEVDTHATLHVHLDLATAWTIGTASAVAIDGLLDRADAEELEHAIRTIAEQLVQAGSTDSLDVRRAKALGHLSRGDLTLDLADEGGRAATSASEERASRQPRNPRQVVLHLHLSEAALRGNEGPGTPEIDPDTGKLGLHLARLENHHHTLTADTVREWLAVPGTQITVKPVVDLHDQIAVDSYEIPDRISQRVKLKRPTCVFPHCTRTSARVDLDHIEKYVPPDQGGPPGQTSTQNLAPLCRRHHRAKTHPSPASTGSTTVAWDYDQLTPTTWLWTSPHGLRYLVHPDGTTTL
;
A
#
# COMPACT_ATOMS: atom_id res chain seq x y z
N MET A 1 -53.97 43.01 -40.06
CA MET A 1 -52.77 43.08 -39.21
C MET A 1 -52.26 41.66 -39.05
N ALA A 2 -51.24 41.26 -39.82
CA ALA A 2 -50.60 39.92 -39.78
C ALA A 2 -49.40 39.98 -38.83
N LEU A 3 -49.43 39.16 -37.80
CA LEU A 3 -48.29 38.97 -36.88
C LEU A 3 -47.34 37.97 -37.53
N GLY A 4 -46.13 38.45 -37.89
CA GLY A 4 -45.08 37.61 -38.45
C GLY A 4 -44.47 36.74 -37.34
N HIS A 5 -44.47 35.43 -37.56
CA HIS A 5 -43.65 34.49 -36.82
C HIS A 5 -42.20 34.63 -37.24
N HIS A 6 -41.35 35.09 -36.32
CA HIS A 6 -39.90 34.94 -36.43
C HIS A 6 -39.53 33.50 -36.07
N ASP A 7 -39.22 32.74 -37.10
CA ASP A 7 -38.62 31.40 -36.98
C ASP A 7 -37.16 31.57 -36.62
N THR A 8 -36.82 31.40 -35.35
CA THR A 8 -35.45 31.40 -34.86
C THR A 8 -34.89 29.99 -35.03
N THR A 9 -34.35 29.71 -36.21
CA THR A 9 -33.56 28.49 -36.45
C THR A 9 -32.34 28.50 -35.51
N ALA A 10 -32.42 27.71 -34.45
CA ALA A 10 -31.27 27.34 -33.63
C ALA A 10 -30.23 26.66 -34.53
N GLN A 11 -29.16 27.37 -34.87
CA GLN A 11 -28.00 26.75 -35.48
C GLN A 11 -27.40 25.77 -34.49
N GLY A 12 -27.73 24.48 -34.62
CA GLY A 12 -27.11 23.39 -33.89
C GLY A 12 -25.61 23.39 -34.20
N SER A 13 -24.76 23.42 -33.16
CA SER A 13 -23.33 23.14 -33.30
C SER A 13 -23.18 21.87 -34.13
N PRO A 14 -22.29 21.82 -35.14
CA PRO A 14 -22.07 20.65 -35.95
C PRO A 14 -21.76 19.45 -35.04
N ALA A 15 -22.58 18.41 -35.13
CA ALA A 15 -22.37 17.19 -34.38
C ALA A 15 -20.99 16.62 -34.78
N VAL A 16 -20.05 16.50 -33.81
CA VAL A 16 -18.74 15.90 -34.03
C VAL A 16 -18.92 14.50 -34.57
N SER A 17 -18.35 14.18 -35.73
CA SER A 17 -18.47 12.86 -36.32
C SER A 17 -17.75 11.79 -35.48
N THR A 18 -18.18 10.52 -35.58
CA THR A 18 -17.48 9.40 -34.94
C THR A 18 -16.01 9.29 -35.36
N GLY A 19 -15.74 9.62 -36.64
CA GLY A 19 -14.34 9.68 -37.14
C GLY A 19 -13.49 10.77 -36.48
N ASP A 20 -14.08 11.95 -36.26
CA ASP A 20 -13.41 13.05 -35.56
C ASP A 20 -13.14 12.69 -34.09
N LEU A 21 -14.08 11.99 -33.44
CA LEU A 21 -13.88 11.49 -32.07
C LEU A 21 -12.74 10.47 -31.99
N LEU A 22 -12.62 9.56 -32.96
CA LEU A 22 -11.49 8.62 -33.03
C LEU A 22 -10.16 9.35 -33.24
N SER A 23 -10.14 10.30 -34.17
CA SER A 23 -8.94 11.10 -34.44
C SER A 23 -8.51 11.91 -33.22
N LEU A 24 -9.46 12.51 -32.52
CA LEU A 24 -9.21 13.24 -31.27
C LEU A 24 -8.69 12.29 -30.18
N ALA A 25 -9.26 11.09 -30.03
CA ALA A 25 -8.81 10.09 -29.06
C ALA A 25 -7.36 9.65 -29.33
N VAL A 26 -6.98 9.44 -30.60
CA VAL A 26 -5.59 9.12 -31.00
C VAL A 26 -4.64 10.27 -30.65
N ALA A 27 -5.01 11.50 -30.97
CA ALA A 27 -4.19 12.67 -30.67
C ALA A 27 -4.00 12.87 -29.16
N GLN A 28 -5.07 12.71 -28.38
CA GLN A 28 -5.01 12.78 -26.90
C GLN A 28 -4.15 11.65 -26.32
N LYS A 29 -4.26 10.43 -26.86
CA LYS A 29 -3.42 9.31 -26.43
C LYS A 29 -1.94 9.59 -26.71
N GLN A 30 -1.58 10.15 -27.85
CA GLN A 30 -0.20 10.53 -28.16
C GLN A 30 0.32 11.61 -27.20
N ALA A 31 -0.49 12.64 -26.94
CA ALA A 31 -0.11 13.68 -25.99
C ALA A 31 0.09 13.15 -24.57
N ALA A 32 -0.76 12.21 -24.14
CA ALA A 32 -0.62 11.52 -22.85
C ALA A 32 0.67 10.67 -22.79
N ASP A 33 0.98 9.91 -23.85
CA ASP A 33 2.21 9.11 -23.92
C ASP A 33 3.46 10.00 -23.87
N ASP A 34 3.43 11.17 -24.53
CA ASP A 34 4.52 12.15 -24.51
C ASP A 34 4.70 12.76 -23.11
N ALA A 35 3.61 13.12 -22.45
CA ALA A 35 3.65 13.64 -21.08
C ALA A 35 4.19 12.59 -20.10
N ASP A 36 3.74 11.34 -20.22
CA ASP A 36 4.19 10.19 -19.39
C ASP A 36 5.70 9.96 -19.59
N ARG A 37 6.17 10.03 -20.85
CA ARG A 37 7.60 9.92 -21.18
C ARG A 37 8.42 11.02 -20.51
N GLN A 38 7.99 12.27 -20.62
CA GLN A 38 8.70 13.40 -19.99
C GLN A 38 8.73 13.28 -18.47
N LEU A 39 7.61 12.87 -17.86
CA LEU A 39 7.54 12.59 -16.43
C LEU A 39 8.55 11.51 -16.04
N PHE A 40 8.58 10.39 -16.76
CA PHE A 40 9.48 9.27 -16.46
C PHE A 40 10.96 9.66 -16.57
N ILE A 41 11.33 10.44 -17.56
CA ILE A 41 12.68 11.02 -17.72
C ILE A 41 13.00 11.95 -16.54
N THR A 42 12.05 12.81 -16.14
CA THR A 42 12.21 13.71 -15.00
C THR A 42 12.40 12.94 -13.69
N VAL A 43 11.64 11.83 -13.49
CA VAL A 43 11.77 10.95 -12.33
C VAL A 43 13.18 10.33 -12.27
N ALA A 44 13.71 9.86 -13.40
CA ALA A 44 15.08 9.35 -13.46
C ALA A 44 16.12 10.45 -13.16
N ALA A 45 15.92 11.66 -13.68
CA ALA A 45 16.81 12.80 -13.40
C ALA A 45 16.75 13.24 -11.91
N TRP A 46 15.60 13.12 -11.28
CA TRP A 46 15.45 13.32 -9.85
C TRP A 46 16.26 12.29 -9.06
N ALA A 47 16.12 10.99 -9.40
CA ALA A 47 16.89 9.93 -8.76
C ALA A 47 18.40 10.20 -8.84
N ASP A 48 18.92 10.57 -10.01
CA ASP A 48 20.34 10.85 -10.24
C ASP A 48 20.92 11.95 -9.33
N ARG A 49 20.09 12.92 -8.96
CA ARG A 49 20.50 14.00 -8.06
C ARG A 49 20.58 13.57 -6.59
N HIS A 50 20.00 12.43 -6.27
CA HIS A 50 19.90 11.91 -4.91
C HIS A 50 20.61 10.57 -4.73
N THR A 51 21.60 10.29 -5.58
CA THR A 51 22.47 9.11 -5.45
C THR A 51 23.66 9.39 -4.52
N THR A 52 24.26 8.35 -3.99
CA THR A 52 25.47 8.41 -3.14
C THR A 52 26.59 9.21 -3.83
N GLY A 53 26.82 8.96 -5.11
CA GLY A 53 27.89 9.62 -5.86
C GLY A 53 27.67 11.11 -6.10
N ARG A 54 26.44 11.64 -5.96
CA ARG A 54 26.14 13.08 -6.04
C ARG A 54 26.10 13.74 -4.67
N LEU A 55 25.56 13.06 -3.69
CA LEU A 55 25.43 13.61 -2.34
C LEU A 55 26.80 13.80 -1.65
N LEU A 56 27.76 12.94 -1.95
CA LEU A 56 29.14 13.09 -1.42
C LEU A 56 29.86 14.35 -1.93
N PRO A 57 29.95 14.61 -3.26
CA PRO A 57 30.59 15.82 -3.76
C PRO A 57 29.92 17.13 -3.32
N ASP A 58 28.59 17.15 -3.18
CA ASP A 58 27.87 18.33 -2.70
C ASP A 58 28.15 18.60 -1.21
N LEU A 59 28.36 17.56 -0.41
CA LEU A 59 28.86 17.68 0.96
C LEU A 59 30.30 18.23 1.00
N TYR A 60 31.20 17.71 0.14
CA TYR A 60 32.58 18.20 0.01
C TYR A 60 32.65 19.64 -0.50
N GLY A 61 31.82 20.01 -1.48
CA GLY A 61 31.78 21.36 -2.06
C GLY A 61 31.28 22.44 -1.10
N THR A 62 30.36 22.09 -0.18
CA THR A 62 29.80 23.02 0.82
C THR A 62 30.84 23.42 1.88
N TYR A 63 31.83 22.56 2.14
CA TYR A 63 32.85 22.81 3.16
C TYR A 63 34.17 23.40 2.59
N GLY A 64 34.25 23.61 1.28
CA GLY A 64 35.35 24.34 0.62
C GLY A 64 36.74 23.67 0.70
N LEU A 65 36.80 22.35 0.74
CA LEU A 65 37.89 21.60 1.27
C LEU A 65 38.62 20.76 0.20
N ALA A 66 39.89 21.03 0.00
CA ALA A 66 40.77 20.40 -1.01
C ALA A 66 41.92 19.54 -0.43
N ASP A 67 41.98 19.27 0.89
CA ASP A 67 43.04 18.53 1.51
C ASP A 67 42.63 17.29 2.34
N GLU A 68 43.59 16.41 2.71
CA GLU A 68 43.34 15.11 3.34
C GLU A 68 42.57 15.17 4.69
N ASP A 69 42.73 16.26 5.46
CA ASP A 69 41.95 16.45 6.71
C ASP A 69 40.45 16.58 6.44
N THR A 70 40.05 16.88 5.25
CA THR A 70 38.72 17.16 4.77
C THR A 70 37.95 15.92 4.34
N HIS A 71 38.63 14.84 3.94
CA HIS A 71 38.01 13.54 3.77
C HIS A 71 37.41 13.02 5.09
N VAL A 72 38.11 13.23 6.19
CA VAL A 72 37.64 12.83 7.53
C VAL A 72 36.44 13.66 7.97
N GLU A 73 36.41 14.97 7.68
CA GLU A 73 35.28 15.81 8.04
C GLU A 73 34.04 15.50 7.18
N ALA A 74 34.19 15.22 5.89
CA ALA A 74 33.09 14.84 5.02
C ALA A 74 32.58 13.43 5.34
N GLU A 75 33.47 12.49 5.69
CA GLU A 75 33.09 11.18 6.16
C GLU A 75 32.35 11.28 7.51
N ASN A 76 32.84 12.12 8.43
CA ASN A 76 32.14 12.42 9.68
C ASN A 76 30.79 13.11 9.45
N ALA A 77 30.67 14.02 8.49
CA ALA A 77 29.40 14.64 8.12
C ALA A 77 28.44 13.64 7.47
N TRP A 78 28.96 12.72 6.66
CA TRP A 78 28.20 11.60 6.10
C TRP A 78 27.70 10.68 7.23
N VAL A 79 28.58 10.27 8.14
CA VAL A 79 28.22 9.43 9.30
C VAL A 79 27.23 10.17 10.20
N ALA A 80 27.40 11.46 10.45
CA ALA A 80 26.45 12.26 11.22
C ALA A 80 25.06 12.34 10.54
N ARG A 81 25.02 12.35 9.21
CA ARG A 81 23.80 12.47 8.44
C ARG A 81 23.09 11.13 8.23
N PHE A 82 23.84 10.08 7.89
CA PHE A 82 23.28 8.76 7.52
C PHE A 82 23.52 7.70 8.61
N GLY A 83 24.48 7.91 9.50
CA GLY A 83 24.83 6.97 10.56
C GLY A 83 23.98 7.07 11.84
N MET A 84 23.17 8.13 11.98
CA MET A 84 22.31 8.26 13.16
C MET A 84 21.05 7.37 13.06
N PRO A 85 20.62 6.76 14.16
CA PRO A 85 19.38 6.00 14.17
C PRO A 85 18.20 6.87 13.70
N GLY A 86 17.56 6.45 12.59
CA GLY A 86 16.44 7.18 12.02
C GLY A 86 16.79 8.19 10.91
N ALA A 87 18.07 8.47 10.67
CA ALA A 87 18.50 9.30 9.56
C ALA A 87 18.07 8.73 8.19
N ASP A 88 18.32 9.50 7.12
CA ASP A 88 18.10 9.04 5.75
C ASP A 88 18.91 7.77 5.46
N THR A 89 18.38 6.95 4.56
CA THR A 89 19.05 5.71 4.15
C THR A 89 19.11 5.64 2.63
N MET A 90 20.20 5.09 2.13
CA MET A 90 20.30 4.81 0.70
C MET A 90 19.58 3.50 0.39
N LEU A 91 18.80 3.50 -0.67
CA LEU A 91 17.97 2.37 -1.09
C LEU A 91 18.47 1.82 -2.42
N GLU A 92 18.67 0.53 -2.48
CA GLU A 92 18.77 -0.22 -3.72
C GLU A 92 17.38 -0.28 -4.37
N LEU A 93 17.12 0.57 -5.35
CA LEU A 93 15.83 0.64 -6.03
C LEU A 93 15.76 -0.21 -7.28
N ALA A 94 16.90 -0.52 -7.88
CA ALA A 94 17.05 -1.27 -9.12
C ALA A 94 18.00 -2.46 -8.91
N GLY A 95 18.23 -3.24 -9.97
CA GLY A 95 19.11 -4.40 -9.88
C GLY A 95 20.59 -4.05 -9.72
N PRO A 96 21.47 -5.08 -9.57
CA PRO A 96 22.88 -4.90 -9.32
C PRO A 96 23.58 -3.97 -10.33
N GLY A 97 24.42 -3.07 -9.83
CA GLY A 97 25.14 -2.07 -10.63
C GLY A 97 24.38 -0.78 -10.88
N ALA A 98 23.13 -0.66 -10.49
CA ALA A 98 22.42 0.61 -10.46
C ALA A 98 22.80 1.44 -9.22
N PRO A 99 22.73 2.78 -9.28
CA PRO A 99 23.02 3.60 -8.12
C PRO A 99 21.92 3.50 -7.06
N GLU A 100 22.33 3.54 -5.79
CA GLU A 100 21.42 3.70 -4.66
C GLU A 100 20.86 5.12 -4.60
N VAL A 101 19.63 5.26 -4.12
CA VAL A 101 18.90 6.52 -4.04
C VAL A 101 18.40 6.77 -2.62
N SER A 102 18.46 8.01 -2.15
CA SER A 102 17.97 8.45 -0.84
C SER A 102 16.50 8.08 -0.61
N GLU A 103 16.19 7.48 0.53
CA GLU A 103 14.80 7.16 0.93
C GLU A 103 13.94 8.42 1.07
N PHE A 104 14.51 9.51 1.59
CA PHE A 104 13.76 10.75 1.78
C PHE A 104 13.46 11.44 0.45
N ALA A 105 14.33 11.30 -0.55
CA ALA A 105 14.05 11.77 -1.91
C ALA A 105 12.88 10.99 -2.56
N VAL A 106 12.75 9.69 -2.26
CA VAL A 106 11.58 8.88 -2.67
C VAL A 106 10.30 9.42 -2.02
N VAL A 107 10.32 9.72 -0.73
CA VAL A 107 9.17 10.26 0.01
C VAL A 107 8.70 11.58 -0.60
N GLU A 108 9.63 12.49 -0.90
CA GLU A 108 9.30 13.82 -1.43
C GLU A 108 8.76 13.76 -2.85
N LEU A 109 9.40 13.00 -3.75
CA LEU A 109 8.91 12.83 -5.12
C LEU A 109 7.52 12.19 -5.14
N ALA A 110 7.30 11.16 -4.33
CA ALA A 110 5.99 10.52 -4.26
C ALA A 110 4.89 11.50 -3.87
N ALA A 111 5.11 12.32 -2.85
CA ALA A 111 4.17 13.34 -2.42
C ALA A 111 3.94 14.41 -3.50
N ALA A 112 4.99 14.89 -4.16
CA ALA A 112 4.91 15.85 -5.26
C ALA A 112 4.08 15.34 -6.44
N LEU A 113 4.12 14.03 -6.69
CA LEU A 113 3.33 13.37 -7.73
C LEU A 113 1.91 12.95 -7.28
N GLY A 114 1.50 13.31 -6.07
CA GLY A 114 0.20 12.90 -5.52
C GLY A 114 0.08 11.38 -5.29
N ARG A 115 1.20 10.69 -5.05
CA ARG A 115 1.26 9.23 -4.91
C ARG A 115 1.60 8.81 -3.49
N SER A 116 1.15 7.61 -3.10
CA SER A 116 1.70 6.98 -1.89
C SER A 116 3.21 6.73 -2.07
N THR A 117 3.96 6.74 -0.97
CA THR A 117 5.41 6.52 -1.02
C THR A 117 5.78 5.20 -1.70
N ASP A 118 5.00 4.14 -1.48
CA ASP A 118 5.27 2.84 -2.11
C ASP A 118 5.02 2.87 -3.63
N SER A 119 3.99 3.59 -4.09
CA SER A 119 3.76 3.82 -5.53
C SER A 119 4.84 4.71 -6.18
N GLY A 120 5.30 5.74 -5.46
CA GLY A 120 6.42 6.58 -5.89
C GLY A 120 7.73 5.79 -5.96
N ARG A 121 7.99 4.94 -4.96
CA ARG A 121 9.14 4.04 -4.96
C ARG A 121 9.15 3.11 -6.17
N ALA A 122 8.01 2.48 -6.49
CA ALA A 122 7.91 1.61 -7.67
C ALA A 122 8.22 2.35 -8.98
N LEU A 123 7.71 3.58 -9.13
CA LEU A 123 7.99 4.40 -10.30
C LEU A 123 9.48 4.78 -10.40
N LEU A 124 10.10 5.17 -9.29
CA LEU A 124 11.54 5.47 -9.22
C LEU A 124 12.38 4.24 -9.54
N SER A 125 12.03 3.08 -8.98
CA SER A 125 12.70 1.81 -9.25
C SER A 125 12.71 1.47 -10.74
N ASP A 126 11.58 1.64 -11.42
CA ASP A 126 11.48 1.43 -12.85
C ASP A 126 12.34 2.41 -13.66
N ALA A 127 12.36 3.68 -13.25
CA ALA A 127 13.12 4.72 -13.95
C ALA A 127 14.64 4.54 -13.78
N VAL A 128 15.11 4.18 -12.59
CA VAL A 128 16.52 3.90 -12.29
C VAL A 128 16.97 2.65 -13.04
N GLU A 129 16.19 1.57 -12.99
CA GLU A 129 16.47 0.35 -13.74
C GLU A 129 16.60 0.61 -15.23
N ALA A 130 15.61 1.28 -15.83
CA ALA A 130 15.60 1.56 -17.25
C ALA A 130 16.80 2.42 -17.68
N LYS A 131 17.14 3.47 -16.91
CA LYS A 131 18.19 4.39 -17.26
C LYS A 131 19.58 3.81 -17.12
N HIS A 132 19.84 3.11 -16.01
CA HIS A 132 21.21 2.69 -15.67
C HIS A 132 21.56 1.29 -16.16
N ARG A 133 20.56 0.42 -16.37
CA ARG A 133 20.82 -0.97 -16.76
C ARG A 133 20.28 -1.35 -18.13
N LEU A 134 19.40 -0.53 -18.75
CA LEU A 134 18.80 -0.81 -20.05
C LEU A 134 19.04 0.35 -21.03
N PRO A 135 20.31 0.72 -21.34
CA PRO A 135 20.64 1.95 -22.08
C PRO A 135 20.08 1.99 -23.51
N LYS A 136 19.91 0.84 -24.18
CA LYS A 136 19.33 0.80 -25.54
C LYS A 136 17.82 1.04 -25.51
N ILE A 137 17.13 0.45 -24.55
CA ILE A 137 15.69 0.69 -24.34
C ILE A 137 15.48 2.13 -23.87
N TRP A 138 16.34 2.66 -22.99
CA TRP A 138 16.29 4.05 -22.54
C TRP A 138 16.43 5.03 -23.71
N ALA A 139 17.40 4.83 -24.59
CA ALA A 139 17.57 5.68 -25.78
C ALA A 139 16.31 5.68 -26.68
N ARG A 140 15.64 4.54 -26.81
CA ARG A 140 14.37 4.45 -27.56
C ARG A 140 13.22 5.17 -26.86
N LEU A 141 13.19 5.13 -25.54
CA LEU A 141 12.23 5.89 -24.76
C LEU A 141 12.43 7.39 -24.95
N GLU A 142 13.67 7.88 -24.84
CA GLU A 142 13.99 9.30 -25.08
C GLU A 142 13.60 9.73 -26.48
N ALA A 143 13.82 8.88 -27.47
CA ALA A 143 13.42 9.13 -28.85
C ALA A 143 11.88 9.04 -29.11
N GLY A 144 11.08 8.72 -28.10
CA GLY A 144 9.62 8.55 -28.23
C GLY A 144 9.19 7.30 -29.03
N GLN A 145 10.07 6.32 -29.19
CA GLN A 145 9.82 5.10 -29.98
C GLN A 145 9.18 3.97 -29.16
N VAL A 146 9.04 4.14 -27.85
CA VAL A 146 8.42 3.18 -26.95
C VAL A 146 7.68 3.91 -25.83
N GLN A 147 6.54 3.36 -25.44
CA GLN A 147 5.74 3.88 -24.33
C GLN A 147 6.33 3.46 -22.98
N VAL A 148 6.18 4.30 -21.97
CA VAL A 148 6.66 4.05 -20.58
C VAL A 148 6.18 2.74 -20.02
N TRP A 149 4.89 2.40 -20.19
CA TRP A 149 4.34 1.17 -19.64
C TRP A 149 5.02 -0.10 -20.19
N ARG A 150 5.53 -0.06 -21.43
CA ARG A 150 6.28 -1.17 -22.03
C ARG A 150 7.68 -1.28 -21.42
N VAL A 151 8.35 -0.15 -21.22
CA VAL A 151 9.65 -0.10 -20.54
C VAL A 151 9.51 -0.67 -19.13
N ARG A 152 8.49 -0.27 -18.39
CA ARG A 152 8.20 -0.78 -17.04
C ARG A 152 7.97 -2.29 -17.00
N ARG A 153 7.39 -2.87 -18.07
CA ARG A 153 7.28 -4.34 -18.19
C ARG A 153 8.62 -5.05 -18.37
N VAL A 154 9.60 -4.37 -18.97
CA VAL A 154 10.96 -4.91 -19.05
C VAL A 154 11.67 -4.78 -17.70
N THR A 155 11.57 -3.61 -17.04
CA THR A 155 12.21 -3.39 -15.73
C THR A 155 11.69 -4.34 -14.64
N GLU A 156 10.43 -4.77 -14.73
CA GLU A 156 9.85 -5.76 -13.83
C GLU A 156 10.63 -7.08 -13.79
N VAL A 157 11.14 -7.54 -14.95
CA VAL A 157 11.85 -8.81 -15.05
C VAL A 157 13.37 -8.67 -15.02
N THR A 158 13.94 -7.48 -15.31
CA THR A 158 15.40 -7.30 -15.33
C THR A 158 15.98 -6.93 -13.99
N ARG A 159 15.17 -6.41 -13.08
CA ARG A 159 15.62 -5.90 -11.77
C ARG A 159 16.31 -6.96 -10.91
N GLN A 160 15.91 -8.22 -11.04
CA GLN A 160 16.49 -9.34 -10.30
C GLN A 160 17.69 -9.99 -11.01
N LEU A 161 17.97 -9.60 -12.26
CA LEU A 161 19.06 -10.17 -13.05
C LEU A 161 20.41 -9.52 -12.69
N THR A 162 21.51 -10.25 -12.95
CA THR A 162 22.86 -9.67 -12.92
C THR A 162 22.98 -8.54 -13.96
N ALA A 163 24.02 -7.72 -13.87
CA ALA A 163 24.25 -6.63 -14.83
C ALA A 163 24.39 -7.13 -16.26
N GLU A 164 25.12 -8.24 -16.44
CA GLU A 164 25.35 -8.88 -17.73
C GLU A 164 24.06 -9.47 -18.32
N ALA A 165 23.24 -10.12 -17.49
CA ALA A 165 21.96 -10.68 -17.90
C ALA A 165 20.97 -9.58 -18.31
N ALA A 166 20.91 -8.46 -17.56
CA ALA A 166 20.09 -7.32 -17.92
C ALA A 166 20.55 -6.65 -19.23
N ALA A 167 21.87 -6.52 -19.44
CA ALA A 167 22.44 -5.99 -20.69
C ALA A 167 22.13 -6.93 -21.89
N PHE A 168 22.10 -8.24 -21.68
CA PHE A 168 21.67 -9.20 -22.70
C PHE A 168 20.20 -8.97 -23.08
N VAL A 169 19.30 -8.85 -22.11
CA VAL A 169 17.88 -8.56 -22.35
C VAL A 169 17.73 -7.22 -23.09
N ASP A 170 18.41 -6.16 -22.64
CA ASP A 170 18.40 -4.85 -23.30
C ASP A 170 18.79 -4.96 -24.77
N ALA A 171 19.88 -5.70 -25.08
CA ALA A 171 20.36 -5.87 -26.43
C ALA A 171 19.36 -6.59 -27.36
N HIS A 172 18.65 -7.58 -26.83
CA HIS A 172 17.74 -8.42 -27.61
C HIS A 172 16.32 -7.88 -27.68
N VAL A 173 15.87 -7.12 -26.67
CA VAL A 173 14.50 -6.58 -26.60
C VAL A 173 14.40 -5.19 -27.20
N ALA A 174 15.43 -4.36 -27.13
CA ALA A 174 15.35 -2.95 -27.51
C ALA A 174 14.73 -2.73 -28.90
N HIS A 175 15.11 -3.50 -29.92
CA HIS A 175 14.60 -3.32 -31.28
C HIS A 175 13.13 -3.69 -31.48
N VAL A 176 12.57 -4.56 -30.61
CA VAL A 176 11.17 -5.03 -30.67
C VAL A 176 10.32 -4.61 -29.47
N VAL A 177 10.87 -3.83 -28.52
CA VAL A 177 10.19 -3.50 -27.26
C VAL A 177 8.81 -2.83 -27.47
N HIS A 178 8.62 -2.12 -28.58
CA HIS A 178 7.37 -1.47 -28.94
C HIS A 178 6.25 -2.44 -29.37
N THR A 179 6.58 -3.71 -29.69
CA THR A 179 5.62 -4.73 -30.16
C THR A 179 5.72 -6.03 -29.37
N ALA A 180 6.84 -6.29 -28.70
CA ALA A 180 7.09 -7.54 -28.00
C ALA A 180 5.99 -7.86 -26.97
N SER A 181 5.57 -9.12 -26.91
CA SER A 181 4.67 -9.59 -25.86
C SER A 181 5.41 -9.73 -24.53
N PHE A 182 4.70 -9.62 -23.41
CA PHE A 182 5.30 -9.82 -22.09
C PHE A 182 5.86 -11.24 -21.91
N ALA A 183 5.20 -12.25 -22.50
CA ALA A 183 5.69 -13.64 -22.51
C ALA A 183 7.05 -13.76 -23.21
N THR A 184 7.27 -13.04 -24.31
CA THR A 184 8.55 -13.01 -25.00
C THR A 184 9.63 -12.37 -24.14
N ILE A 185 9.32 -11.27 -23.44
CA ILE A 185 10.25 -10.58 -22.54
C ILE A 185 10.63 -11.51 -21.38
N LYS A 186 9.65 -12.15 -20.73
CA LYS A 186 9.91 -13.12 -19.65
C LYS A 186 10.80 -14.28 -20.09
N ARG A 187 10.52 -14.86 -21.27
CA ARG A 187 11.34 -15.96 -21.81
C ARG A 187 12.78 -15.55 -22.03
N LEU A 188 13.01 -14.34 -22.57
CA LEU A 188 14.37 -13.82 -22.77
C LEU A 188 15.07 -13.51 -21.44
N ALA A 189 14.33 -13.05 -20.44
CA ALA A 189 14.87 -12.82 -19.09
C ALA A 189 15.28 -14.14 -18.42
N SER A 190 14.46 -15.19 -18.54
CA SER A 190 14.82 -16.53 -18.05
C SER A 190 16.03 -17.12 -18.78
N GLU A 191 16.12 -16.92 -20.10
CA GLU A 191 17.30 -17.33 -20.88
C GLU A 191 18.55 -16.57 -20.44
N ALA A 192 18.44 -15.27 -20.17
CA ALA A 192 19.55 -14.45 -19.67
C ALA A 192 20.00 -14.91 -18.28
N ALA A 193 19.07 -15.16 -17.36
CA ALA A 193 19.38 -15.70 -16.04
C ALA A 193 20.18 -17.01 -16.14
N ALA A 194 19.69 -17.97 -16.91
CA ALA A 194 20.36 -19.27 -17.09
C ALA A 194 21.75 -19.16 -17.72
N ARG A 195 22.00 -18.14 -18.55
CA ARG A 195 23.31 -17.95 -19.22
C ARG A 195 24.35 -17.24 -18.34
N PHE A 196 23.93 -16.27 -17.56
CA PHE A 196 24.84 -15.36 -16.87
C PHE A 196 24.88 -15.59 -15.36
N ASP A 197 23.93 -16.37 -14.83
CA ASP A 197 23.88 -16.75 -13.43
C ASP A 197 23.34 -18.20 -13.26
N PRO A 198 24.03 -19.19 -13.85
CA PRO A 198 23.59 -20.58 -13.77
C PRO A 198 23.56 -21.11 -12.33
N GLU A 199 24.48 -20.66 -11.47
CA GLU A 199 24.52 -21.08 -10.08
C GLU A 199 23.30 -20.59 -9.29
N ALA A 200 22.89 -19.34 -9.53
CA ALA A 200 21.64 -18.83 -8.93
C ALA A 200 20.41 -19.59 -9.45
N CYS A 201 20.36 -19.93 -10.74
CA CYS A 201 19.27 -20.72 -11.30
C CYS A 201 19.22 -22.14 -10.70
N GLU A 202 20.38 -22.80 -10.52
CA GLU A 202 20.45 -24.11 -9.86
C GLU A 202 20.08 -24.00 -8.37
N MET A 203 20.50 -22.94 -7.69
CA MET A 203 20.08 -22.66 -6.31
C MET A 203 18.60 -22.30 -6.21
N GLU A 204 18.03 -21.62 -7.20
CA GLU A 204 16.61 -21.27 -7.24
C GLU A 204 15.73 -22.52 -7.45
N GLU A 205 16.19 -23.51 -8.23
CA GLU A 205 15.55 -24.83 -8.28
C GLU A 205 15.61 -25.57 -6.93
N VAL A 206 16.72 -25.43 -6.19
CA VAL A 206 16.90 -26.02 -4.85
C VAL A 206 16.18 -25.20 -3.76
N ASP A 207 16.08 -23.88 -3.92
CA ASP A 207 15.50 -22.95 -2.94
C ASP A 207 14.11 -22.45 -3.37
N THR A 208 13.38 -23.25 -4.13
CA THR A 208 11.92 -23.01 -4.39
C THR A 208 11.16 -22.79 -3.08
N HIS A 209 11.65 -23.34 -1.96
CA HIS A 209 11.10 -23.12 -0.63
C HIS A 209 11.18 -21.65 -0.17
N ALA A 210 12.20 -20.89 -0.57
CA ALA A 210 12.33 -19.48 -0.16
C ALA A 210 11.35 -18.56 -0.90
N THR A 211 10.84 -18.95 -2.06
CA THR A 211 9.87 -18.19 -2.84
C THR A 211 8.43 -18.56 -2.53
N LEU A 212 8.20 -19.67 -1.80
CA LEU A 212 6.87 -20.10 -1.40
C LEU A 212 6.28 -19.07 -0.44
N HIS A 213 5.08 -18.62 -0.74
CA HIS A 213 4.36 -17.68 0.11
C HIS A 213 2.86 -17.81 -0.06
N VAL A 214 2.12 -17.46 0.98
CA VAL A 214 0.68 -17.21 0.90
C VAL A 214 0.42 -15.86 1.52
N HIS A 215 -0.15 -14.96 0.73
CA HIS A 215 -0.53 -13.64 1.15
C HIS A 215 -2.06 -13.50 1.15
N LEU A 216 -2.58 -13.05 2.29
CA LEU A 216 -3.98 -12.68 2.45
C LEU A 216 -4.02 -11.16 2.55
N ASP A 217 -4.53 -10.49 1.51
CA ASP A 217 -4.63 -9.04 1.52
C ASP A 217 -5.80 -8.57 2.39
N LEU A 218 -5.58 -8.63 3.69
CA LEU A 218 -6.56 -8.17 4.68
C LEU A 218 -6.74 -6.65 4.67
N ALA A 219 -5.82 -5.91 4.05
CA ALA A 219 -5.88 -4.45 4.00
C ALA A 219 -6.72 -3.93 2.83
N THR A 220 -6.76 -4.68 1.72
CA THR A 220 -7.48 -4.30 0.49
C THR A 220 -8.66 -5.25 0.23
N ALA A 221 -9.42 -5.58 1.27
CA ALA A 221 -10.61 -6.39 1.09
C ALA A 221 -11.62 -5.70 0.15
N TRP A 222 -12.03 -6.39 -0.88
CA TRP A 222 -13.04 -5.91 -1.82
C TRP A 222 -14.40 -5.91 -1.13
N THR A 223 -14.95 -4.72 -0.95
CA THR A 223 -16.31 -4.58 -0.40
C THR A 223 -17.28 -4.49 -1.56
N ILE A 224 -17.99 -5.57 -1.84
CA ILE A 224 -19.15 -5.55 -2.74
C ILE A 224 -20.39 -5.43 -1.84
N GLY A 225 -20.91 -4.23 -1.72
CA GLY A 225 -22.00 -3.95 -0.79
C GLY A 225 -21.53 -4.07 0.66
N THR A 226 -22.21 -4.89 1.46
CA THR A 226 -21.92 -5.13 2.88
C THR A 226 -21.11 -6.40 3.14
N ALA A 227 -20.81 -7.19 2.10
CA ALA A 227 -19.97 -8.37 2.19
C ALA A 227 -18.51 -8.01 1.94
N SER A 228 -17.61 -8.37 2.84
CA SER A 228 -16.17 -8.21 2.65
C SER A 228 -15.57 -9.53 2.15
N ALA A 229 -14.92 -9.47 0.99
CA ALA A 229 -14.09 -10.55 0.47
C ALA A 229 -12.62 -10.15 0.54
N VAL A 230 -11.75 -11.10 0.83
CA VAL A 230 -10.30 -10.89 0.92
C VAL A 230 -9.64 -11.63 -0.22
N ALA A 231 -8.76 -10.94 -0.95
CA ALA A 231 -7.93 -11.59 -1.96
C ALA A 231 -6.90 -12.51 -1.30
N ILE A 232 -6.72 -13.69 -1.88
CA ILE A 232 -5.64 -14.61 -1.56
C ILE A 232 -4.75 -14.73 -2.79
N ASP A 233 -3.45 -14.56 -2.59
CA ASP A 233 -2.40 -14.75 -3.58
C ASP A 233 -1.30 -15.62 -2.97
N GLY A 234 -0.65 -16.45 -3.78
CA GLY A 234 0.39 -17.32 -3.25
C GLY A 234 1.08 -18.16 -4.30
N LEU A 235 2.28 -18.60 -3.93
CA LEU A 235 3.06 -19.57 -4.65
C LEU A 235 3.30 -20.78 -3.74
N LEU A 236 2.84 -21.94 -4.16
CA LEU A 236 2.97 -23.21 -3.43
C LEU A 236 3.89 -24.15 -4.20
N ASP A 237 4.49 -25.11 -3.51
CA ASP A 237 5.07 -26.28 -4.15
C ASP A 237 4.02 -26.97 -5.01
N ARG A 238 4.46 -27.60 -6.11
CA ARG A 238 3.55 -28.24 -7.06
C ARG A 238 2.73 -29.37 -6.43
N ALA A 239 3.34 -30.17 -5.58
CA ALA A 239 2.64 -31.27 -4.92
C ALA A 239 1.59 -30.72 -3.94
N ASP A 240 1.95 -29.73 -3.11
CA ASP A 240 1.04 -29.08 -2.19
C ASP A 240 -0.12 -28.38 -2.93
N ALA A 241 0.16 -27.75 -4.08
CA ALA A 241 -0.84 -27.09 -4.90
C ALA A 241 -1.85 -28.11 -5.51
N GLU A 242 -1.38 -29.28 -5.94
CA GLU A 242 -2.21 -30.35 -6.47
C GLU A 242 -3.08 -30.99 -5.36
N GLU A 243 -2.52 -31.17 -4.16
CA GLU A 243 -3.26 -31.65 -2.99
C GLU A 243 -4.31 -30.63 -2.53
N LEU A 244 -3.96 -29.35 -2.48
CA LEU A 244 -4.90 -28.28 -2.14
C LEU A 244 -6.05 -28.20 -3.16
N GLU A 245 -5.74 -28.25 -4.47
CA GLU A 245 -6.76 -28.26 -5.52
C GLU A 245 -7.70 -29.46 -5.41
N HIS A 246 -7.15 -30.64 -5.12
CA HIS A 246 -7.95 -31.85 -4.89
C HIS A 246 -8.87 -31.70 -3.68
N ALA A 247 -8.36 -31.20 -2.57
CA ALA A 247 -9.13 -30.98 -1.36
C ALA A 247 -10.25 -29.94 -1.57
N ILE A 248 -9.95 -28.82 -2.25
CA ILE A 248 -10.95 -27.78 -2.60
C ILE A 248 -12.05 -28.38 -3.47
N ARG A 249 -11.71 -29.17 -4.48
CA ARG A 249 -12.68 -29.81 -5.38
C ARG A 249 -13.59 -30.76 -4.61
N THR A 250 -13.01 -31.62 -3.80
CA THR A 250 -13.75 -32.60 -2.99
C THR A 250 -14.77 -31.92 -2.07
N ILE A 251 -14.36 -30.88 -1.34
CA ILE A 251 -15.27 -30.15 -0.46
C ILE A 251 -16.33 -29.39 -1.26
N ALA A 252 -15.97 -28.79 -2.39
CA ALA A 252 -16.93 -28.10 -3.24
C ALA A 252 -18.01 -29.04 -3.79
N GLU A 253 -17.68 -30.30 -4.09
CA GLU A 253 -18.63 -31.36 -4.48
C GLU A 253 -19.51 -31.79 -3.29
N GLN A 254 -18.94 -31.96 -2.12
CA GLN A 254 -19.68 -32.27 -0.89
C GLN A 254 -20.71 -31.17 -0.54
N LEU A 255 -20.36 -29.89 -0.76
CA LEU A 255 -21.30 -28.77 -0.58
C LEU A 255 -22.52 -28.88 -1.51
N VAL A 256 -22.35 -29.38 -2.75
CA VAL A 256 -23.50 -29.64 -3.64
C VAL A 256 -24.38 -30.75 -3.05
N GLN A 257 -23.77 -31.84 -2.61
CA GLN A 257 -24.53 -32.97 -2.00
C GLN A 257 -25.25 -32.53 -0.73
N ALA A 258 -24.70 -31.57 0.01
CA ALA A 258 -25.33 -30.96 1.17
C ALA A 258 -26.43 -29.91 0.80
N GLY A 259 -26.77 -29.78 -0.48
CA GLY A 259 -27.83 -28.89 -0.95
C GLY A 259 -27.44 -27.45 -1.23
N SER A 260 -26.14 -27.12 -1.33
CA SER A 260 -25.72 -25.76 -1.71
C SER A 260 -26.14 -25.39 -3.13
N THR A 261 -26.78 -24.26 -3.28
CA THR A 261 -27.18 -23.65 -4.57
C THR A 261 -26.15 -22.66 -5.11
N ASP A 262 -25.03 -22.47 -4.43
CA ASP A 262 -23.96 -21.55 -4.82
C ASP A 262 -23.30 -21.95 -6.17
N SER A 263 -22.70 -21.00 -6.84
CA SER A 263 -21.85 -21.27 -8.02
C SER A 263 -20.62 -22.11 -7.63
N LEU A 264 -20.01 -22.76 -8.62
CA LEU A 264 -18.79 -23.55 -8.38
C LEU A 264 -17.70 -22.70 -7.71
N ASP A 265 -17.47 -21.47 -8.19
CA ASP A 265 -16.42 -20.59 -7.66
C ASP A 265 -16.68 -20.20 -6.20
N VAL A 266 -17.93 -19.92 -5.84
CA VAL A 266 -18.33 -19.65 -4.45
C VAL A 266 -18.11 -20.86 -3.56
N ARG A 267 -18.47 -22.07 -4.04
CA ARG A 267 -18.23 -23.30 -3.28
C ARG A 267 -16.73 -23.58 -3.10
N ARG A 268 -15.91 -23.34 -4.11
CA ARG A 268 -14.43 -23.44 -4.01
C ARG A 268 -13.87 -22.47 -2.97
N ALA A 269 -14.34 -21.21 -2.96
CA ALA A 269 -13.95 -20.24 -1.94
C ALA A 269 -14.38 -20.67 -0.53
N LYS A 270 -15.61 -21.20 -0.35
CA LYS A 270 -16.09 -21.74 0.90
C LYS A 270 -15.28 -22.98 1.36
N ALA A 271 -14.82 -23.81 0.41
CA ALA A 271 -13.99 -24.97 0.70
C ALA A 271 -12.69 -24.60 1.42
N LEU A 272 -12.03 -23.47 1.06
CA LEU A 272 -10.87 -22.97 1.80
C LEU A 272 -11.20 -22.66 3.27
N GLY A 273 -12.39 -22.12 3.52
CA GLY A 273 -12.87 -21.90 4.89
C GLY A 273 -13.04 -23.18 5.68
N HIS A 274 -13.57 -24.24 5.06
CA HIS A 274 -13.70 -25.57 5.67
C HIS A 274 -12.34 -26.18 5.95
N LEU A 275 -11.40 -26.14 5.01
CA LEU A 275 -10.02 -26.60 5.20
C LEU A 275 -9.35 -25.88 6.39
N SER A 276 -9.53 -24.56 6.50
CA SER A 276 -8.93 -23.77 7.58
C SER A 276 -9.49 -24.09 8.96
N ARG A 277 -10.74 -24.55 9.05
CA ARG A 277 -11.37 -25.02 10.30
C ARG A 277 -11.03 -26.47 10.64
N GLY A 278 -10.40 -27.19 9.73
CA GLY A 278 -10.10 -28.61 9.91
C GLY A 278 -11.30 -29.52 9.61
N ASP A 279 -12.33 -29.00 8.93
CA ASP A 279 -13.49 -29.74 8.46
C ASP A 279 -13.09 -30.50 7.18
N LEU A 280 -12.17 -31.47 7.32
CA LEU A 280 -11.64 -32.23 6.16
C LEU A 280 -12.67 -33.17 5.54
N THR A 281 -13.74 -33.49 6.28
CA THR A 281 -14.91 -34.21 5.79
C THR A 281 -16.14 -33.49 6.32
N LEU A 282 -17.01 -33.02 5.42
CA LEU A 282 -18.40 -32.79 5.78
C LEU A 282 -18.98 -34.19 6.07
N ASP A 283 -19.16 -34.52 7.35
CA ASP A 283 -19.97 -35.67 7.70
C ASP A 283 -21.38 -35.39 7.18
N LEU A 284 -21.65 -35.79 5.95
CA LEU A 284 -23.01 -35.91 5.46
C LEU A 284 -23.64 -36.95 6.35
N ALA A 285 -24.38 -36.46 7.34
CA ALA A 285 -25.00 -37.29 8.37
C ALA A 285 -25.72 -38.45 7.73
N ASP A 286 -25.29 -39.58 8.14
CA ASP A 286 -25.81 -40.89 8.01
C ASP A 286 -27.32 -40.90 8.20
N GLU A 287 -28.10 -40.90 7.12
CA GLU A 287 -29.49 -41.40 7.15
C GLU A 287 -29.52 -42.93 7.10
N GLY A 288 -28.48 -43.60 7.51
CA GLY A 288 -28.36 -45.04 7.54
C GLY A 288 -27.49 -45.53 8.67
N GLY A 289 -28.06 -45.64 9.87
CA GLY A 289 -27.34 -46.14 11.04
C GLY A 289 -26.55 -47.41 10.81
N ARG A 290 -25.24 -47.34 11.00
CA ARG A 290 -24.39 -48.41 11.55
C ARG A 290 -22.96 -47.88 11.84
N ALA A 291 -22.63 -47.98 13.14
CA ALA A 291 -21.27 -48.10 13.67
C ALA A 291 -20.26 -46.99 13.44
N ALA A 292 -20.39 -45.89 14.16
CA ALA A 292 -19.32 -44.91 14.39
C ALA A 292 -18.78 -45.05 15.85
N THR A 293 -18.11 -46.16 16.18
CA THR A 293 -17.54 -46.35 17.54
C THR A 293 -16.01 -46.22 17.60
N SER A 294 -15.31 -46.11 16.48
CA SER A 294 -13.85 -45.96 16.50
C SER A 294 -13.36 -44.54 16.16
N ALA A 295 -14.15 -43.75 15.38
CA ALA A 295 -13.76 -42.40 15.01
C ALA A 295 -14.03 -41.34 16.09
N SER A 296 -14.94 -41.62 17.04
CA SER A 296 -15.29 -40.72 18.14
C SER A 296 -14.24 -40.70 19.26
N GLU A 297 -13.49 -41.78 19.46
CA GLU A 297 -12.44 -41.84 20.47
C GLU A 297 -11.13 -41.16 20.01
N GLU A 298 -10.81 -41.22 18.74
CA GLU A 298 -9.69 -40.44 18.17
C GLU A 298 -9.96 -38.93 18.10
N ARG A 299 -11.24 -38.52 17.97
CA ARG A 299 -11.64 -37.09 18.07
C ARG A 299 -11.51 -36.53 19.48
N ALA A 300 -11.76 -37.34 20.51
CA ALA A 300 -11.66 -36.91 21.91
C ALA A 300 -10.21 -36.64 22.38
N SER A 301 -9.20 -37.15 21.65
CA SER A 301 -7.79 -36.97 21.98
C SER A 301 -7.12 -35.78 21.25
N ARG A 302 -7.80 -35.15 20.31
CA ARG A 302 -7.27 -33.91 19.69
C ARG A 302 -7.50 -32.78 20.69
N GLN A 303 -6.40 -32.28 21.27
CA GLN A 303 -6.41 -31.07 22.09
C GLN A 303 -7.14 -29.95 21.36
N PRO A 304 -8.02 -29.19 22.05
CA PRO A 304 -8.64 -28.03 21.46
C PRO A 304 -7.53 -27.10 20.97
N ARG A 305 -7.51 -26.85 19.66
CA ARG A 305 -6.62 -25.83 19.10
C ARG A 305 -6.87 -24.55 19.87
N ASN A 306 -5.80 -23.86 20.27
CA ASN A 306 -5.87 -22.55 20.94
C ASN A 306 -6.96 -21.71 20.26
N PRO A 307 -7.93 -21.19 21.03
CA PRO A 307 -8.97 -20.36 20.46
C PRO A 307 -8.33 -19.24 19.67
N ARG A 308 -8.78 -19.00 18.44
CA ARG A 308 -8.29 -17.91 17.62
C ARG A 308 -8.51 -16.60 18.36
N GLN A 309 -7.42 -15.94 18.71
CA GLN A 309 -7.48 -14.60 19.27
C GLN A 309 -7.42 -13.60 18.10
N VAL A 310 -8.59 -13.17 17.64
CA VAL A 310 -8.70 -12.10 16.63
C VAL A 310 -9.12 -10.84 17.37
N VAL A 311 -8.27 -9.82 17.37
CA VAL A 311 -8.61 -8.52 17.93
C VAL A 311 -9.17 -7.66 16.82
N LEU A 312 -10.48 -7.44 16.83
CA LEU A 312 -11.18 -6.54 15.92
C LEU A 312 -11.54 -5.27 16.67
N HIS A 313 -11.11 -4.13 16.13
CA HIS A 313 -11.57 -2.83 16.60
C HIS A 313 -12.79 -2.43 15.77
N LEU A 314 -13.98 -2.55 16.36
CA LEU A 314 -15.24 -2.25 15.70
C LEU A 314 -15.82 -0.95 16.27
N HIS A 315 -16.15 -0.03 15.37
CA HIS A 315 -16.94 1.16 15.72
C HIS A 315 -18.40 0.86 15.38
N LEU A 316 -19.22 0.80 16.39
CA LEU A 316 -20.66 0.60 16.29
C LEU A 316 -21.37 1.78 16.93
N SER A 317 -22.46 2.26 16.32
CA SER A 317 -23.36 3.19 16.99
C SER A 317 -24.11 2.48 18.13
N GLU A 318 -24.52 3.22 19.15
CA GLU A 318 -25.33 2.67 20.25
C GLU A 318 -26.65 2.07 19.73
N ALA A 319 -27.24 2.66 18.69
CA ALA A 319 -28.43 2.16 18.02
C ALA A 319 -28.20 0.78 17.39
N ALA A 320 -27.02 0.58 16.75
CA ALA A 320 -26.66 -0.72 16.16
C ALA A 320 -26.47 -1.82 17.22
N LEU A 321 -26.06 -1.46 18.44
CA LEU A 321 -25.90 -2.41 19.56
C LEU A 321 -27.24 -2.77 20.20
N ARG A 322 -28.17 -1.84 20.29
CA ARG A 322 -29.47 -2.03 20.98
C ARG A 322 -30.45 -2.92 20.21
N GLY A 323 -30.31 -3.05 18.90
CA GLY A 323 -30.95 -4.04 18.00
C GLY A 323 -32.36 -4.49 18.40
N ASN A 324 -33.29 -3.58 18.58
CA ASN A 324 -34.62 -3.91 19.12
C ASN A 324 -35.65 -4.31 18.04
N GLU A 325 -35.27 -4.27 16.76
CA GLU A 325 -36.18 -4.66 15.68
C GLU A 325 -35.42 -5.51 14.67
N GLY A 326 -36.01 -6.60 14.24
CA GLY A 326 -35.44 -7.74 13.54
C GLY A 326 -34.44 -7.47 12.41
N PRO A 327 -33.78 -8.51 11.89
CA PRO A 327 -32.69 -8.35 10.92
C PRO A 327 -33.16 -7.60 9.70
N GLY A 328 -32.50 -6.47 9.41
CA GLY A 328 -32.63 -5.77 8.13
C GLY A 328 -33.68 -4.67 8.04
N THR A 329 -34.25 -4.18 9.16
CA THR A 329 -35.10 -2.95 9.08
C THR A 329 -34.21 -1.73 8.89
N PRO A 330 -34.23 -1.09 7.73
CA PRO A 330 -33.45 0.13 7.50
C PRO A 330 -34.08 1.28 8.28
N GLU A 331 -33.28 1.92 9.14
CA GLU A 331 -33.68 3.16 9.80
C GLU A 331 -33.59 4.33 8.81
N ILE A 332 -34.67 5.06 8.66
CA ILE A 332 -34.65 6.29 7.87
C ILE A 332 -34.10 7.38 8.76
N ASP A 333 -32.94 7.91 8.43
CA ASP A 333 -32.33 9.07 9.08
C ASP A 333 -33.34 10.24 9.02
N PRO A 334 -33.81 10.75 10.17
CA PRO A 334 -34.85 11.78 10.21
C PRO A 334 -34.40 13.11 9.59
N ASP A 335 -33.09 13.39 9.56
CA ASP A 335 -32.56 14.66 9.05
C ASP A 335 -32.28 14.62 7.55
N THR A 336 -31.89 13.48 7.02
CA THR A 336 -31.50 13.33 5.61
C THR A 336 -32.51 12.56 4.76
N GLY A 337 -33.50 11.90 5.37
CA GLY A 337 -34.48 11.04 4.69
C GLY A 337 -33.86 9.82 3.99
N LYS A 338 -32.59 9.51 4.26
CA LYS A 338 -31.88 8.38 3.66
C LYS A 338 -32.00 7.14 4.51
N LEU A 339 -32.11 6.00 3.84
CA LEU A 339 -32.04 4.68 4.48
C LEU A 339 -30.68 4.51 5.17
N GLY A 340 -30.67 4.45 6.50
CA GLY A 340 -29.50 4.13 7.28
C GLY A 340 -29.39 2.62 7.48
N LEU A 341 -28.32 1.99 7.01
CA LEU A 341 -27.96 0.64 7.42
C LEU A 341 -27.19 0.76 8.74
N HIS A 342 -27.46 -0.12 9.71
CA HIS A 342 -26.59 -0.25 10.88
C HIS A 342 -25.24 -0.76 10.45
N LEU A 343 -24.29 0.15 10.28
CA LEU A 343 -22.96 -0.12 9.78
C LEU A 343 -21.98 -0.14 10.96
N ALA A 344 -21.12 -1.15 10.95
CA ALA A 344 -19.91 -1.23 11.74
C ALA A 344 -18.71 -0.86 10.88
N ARG A 345 -17.76 -0.10 11.41
CA ARG A 345 -16.47 0.15 10.76
C ARG A 345 -15.40 -0.71 11.40
N LEU A 346 -14.72 -1.52 10.59
CA LEU A 346 -13.56 -2.27 11.01
C LEU A 346 -12.31 -1.39 10.86
N GLU A 347 -11.70 -1.00 11.97
CA GLU A 347 -10.64 0.00 11.99
C GLU A 347 -9.36 -0.48 11.31
N ASN A 348 -8.97 -1.72 11.53
CA ASN A 348 -7.71 -2.27 11.01
C ASN A 348 -7.67 -2.36 9.48
N HIS A 349 -8.81 -2.28 8.81
CA HIS A 349 -8.95 -2.54 7.38
C HIS A 349 -9.78 -1.50 6.63
N HIS A 350 -10.21 -0.42 7.28
CA HIS A 350 -11.08 0.63 6.69
C HIS A 350 -12.38 0.12 6.05
N HIS A 351 -12.87 -1.06 6.47
CA HIS A 351 -14.08 -1.65 5.90
C HIS A 351 -15.32 -1.32 6.69
N THR A 352 -16.39 -1.13 5.94
CA THR A 352 -17.74 -1.01 6.49
C THR A 352 -18.42 -2.38 6.43
N LEU A 353 -18.92 -2.85 7.56
CA LEU A 353 -19.63 -4.12 7.73
C LEU A 353 -21.05 -3.85 8.17
N THR A 354 -21.99 -4.76 7.85
CA THR A 354 -23.30 -4.73 8.51
C THR A 354 -23.20 -5.23 9.94
N ALA A 355 -24.08 -4.73 10.80
CA ALA A 355 -24.21 -5.25 12.16
C ALA A 355 -24.53 -6.75 12.18
N ASP A 356 -25.23 -7.25 11.16
CA ASP A 356 -25.56 -8.69 11.03
C ASP A 356 -24.31 -9.52 10.76
N THR A 357 -23.43 -9.11 9.86
CA THR A 357 -22.13 -9.77 9.64
C THR A 357 -21.30 -9.83 10.93
N VAL A 358 -21.31 -8.74 11.71
CA VAL A 358 -20.62 -8.71 13.01
C VAL A 358 -21.26 -9.71 13.99
N ARG A 359 -22.59 -9.77 14.05
CA ARG A 359 -23.30 -10.74 14.90
C ARG A 359 -23.00 -12.20 14.51
N GLU A 360 -22.95 -12.50 13.21
CA GLU A 360 -22.57 -13.81 12.71
C GLU A 360 -21.15 -14.19 13.16
N TRP A 361 -20.18 -13.28 13.06
CA TRP A 361 -18.83 -13.54 13.54
C TRP A 361 -18.76 -13.78 15.06
N LEU A 362 -19.54 -13.01 15.82
CA LEU A 362 -19.62 -13.16 17.28
C LEU A 362 -20.33 -14.45 17.71
N ALA A 363 -21.21 -14.98 16.85
CA ALA A 363 -21.94 -16.24 17.11
C ALA A 363 -21.11 -17.51 16.84
N VAL A 364 -19.92 -17.40 16.24
CA VAL A 364 -19.07 -18.56 15.98
C VAL A 364 -18.64 -19.20 17.31
N PRO A 365 -18.88 -20.50 17.53
CA PRO A 365 -18.51 -21.19 18.77
C PRO A 365 -17.01 -21.07 19.05
N GLY A 366 -16.65 -20.73 20.30
CA GLY A 366 -15.26 -20.55 20.73
C GLY A 366 -14.68 -19.16 20.48
N THR A 367 -15.48 -18.20 19.97
CA THR A 367 -15.05 -16.80 19.83
C THR A 367 -14.94 -16.15 21.21
N GLN A 368 -13.75 -15.66 21.56
CA GLN A 368 -13.55 -14.82 22.74
C GLN A 368 -13.86 -13.36 22.41
N ILE A 369 -14.82 -12.77 23.10
CA ILE A 369 -15.23 -11.40 22.89
C ILE A 369 -14.72 -10.55 24.05
N THR A 370 -13.88 -9.56 23.75
CA THR A 370 -13.48 -8.54 24.73
C THR A 370 -14.13 -7.22 24.34
N VAL A 371 -15.13 -6.79 25.10
CA VAL A 371 -15.75 -5.48 24.93
C VAL A 371 -14.93 -4.45 25.70
N LYS A 372 -14.29 -3.53 24.98
CA LYS A 372 -13.72 -2.32 25.60
C LYS A 372 -14.81 -1.27 25.69
N PRO A 373 -14.95 -0.59 26.84
CA PRO A 373 -15.99 0.45 26.99
C PRO A 373 -15.75 1.57 25.98
N VAL A 374 -16.83 2.19 25.54
CA VAL A 374 -16.81 3.37 24.65
C VAL A 374 -15.90 4.44 25.24
N VAL A 375 -14.91 4.82 24.46
CA VAL A 375 -13.96 5.85 24.79
C VAL A 375 -14.53 7.17 24.27
N ASP A 376 -14.82 8.15 25.14
CA ASP A 376 -15.13 9.47 24.67
C ASP A 376 -13.90 10.08 23.98
N LEU A 377 -14.00 10.23 22.67
CA LEU A 377 -12.93 10.78 21.85
C LEU A 377 -12.79 12.31 21.99
N HIS A 378 -13.76 12.98 22.64
CA HIS A 378 -13.69 14.41 22.92
C HIS A 378 -12.91 14.69 24.21
N ASP A 379 -12.73 13.70 25.07
CA ASP A 379 -11.93 13.82 26.27
C ASP A 379 -10.50 14.27 25.96
N GLN A 380 -10.10 15.35 26.61
CA GLN A 380 -8.74 15.85 26.56
C GLN A 380 -7.94 15.23 27.71
N ILE A 381 -7.05 14.32 27.39
CA ILE A 381 -6.16 13.68 28.37
C ILE A 381 -4.74 14.14 28.09
N ALA A 382 -4.04 14.55 29.14
CA ALA A 382 -2.67 14.99 29.10
C ALA A 382 -1.85 14.37 30.24
N VAL A 383 -0.55 14.19 30.02
CA VAL A 383 0.44 13.77 31.01
C VAL A 383 1.75 14.53 30.80
N ASP A 384 2.58 14.60 31.83
CA ASP A 384 3.87 15.31 31.78
C ASP A 384 5.03 14.41 31.29
N SER A 385 4.81 13.10 31.15
CA SER A 385 5.84 12.18 30.67
C SER A 385 6.04 12.24 29.16
N TYR A 386 7.27 12.02 28.70
CA TYR A 386 7.56 11.82 27.28
C TYR A 386 6.92 10.53 26.73
N GLU A 387 6.89 9.48 27.57
CA GLU A 387 6.26 8.21 27.20
C GLU A 387 4.74 8.39 27.09
N ILE A 388 4.19 7.86 26.02
CA ILE A 388 2.79 7.98 25.67
C ILE A 388 1.99 6.82 26.28
N PRO A 389 1.14 7.05 27.30
CA PRO A 389 0.33 6.00 27.87
C PRO A 389 -0.67 5.40 26.85
N ASP A 390 -0.95 4.09 26.98
CA ASP A 390 -1.88 3.38 26.10
C ASP A 390 -3.24 4.06 25.95
N ARG A 391 -3.78 4.63 27.05
CA ARG A 391 -5.05 5.34 27.04
C ARG A 391 -5.05 6.58 26.12
N ILE A 392 -3.92 7.27 25.99
CA ILE A 392 -3.74 8.41 25.06
C ILE A 392 -3.51 7.87 23.64
N SER A 393 -2.61 6.89 23.51
CA SER A 393 -2.29 6.25 22.24
C SER A 393 -3.54 5.72 21.54
N GLN A 394 -4.38 4.97 22.24
CA GLN A 394 -5.63 4.43 21.69
C GLN A 394 -6.57 5.54 21.20
N ARG A 395 -6.77 6.61 22.00
CA ARG A 395 -7.63 7.74 21.62
C ARG A 395 -7.13 8.45 20.35
N VAL A 396 -5.84 8.73 20.28
CA VAL A 396 -5.25 9.40 19.11
C VAL A 396 -5.42 8.51 17.86
N LYS A 397 -5.15 7.22 17.96
CA LYS A 397 -5.31 6.26 16.86
C LYS A 397 -6.77 6.09 16.44
N LEU A 398 -7.71 6.11 17.36
CA LEU A 398 -9.14 6.05 17.06
C LEU A 398 -9.64 7.32 16.37
N LYS A 399 -9.17 8.50 16.80
CA LYS A 399 -9.50 9.78 16.14
C LYS A 399 -8.96 9.88 14.73
N ARG A 400 -7.79 9.27 14.49
CA ARG A 400 -7.02 9.38 13.24
C ARG A 400 -6.54 8.00 12.81
N PRO A 401 -7.34 7.29 12.01
CA PRO A 401 -7.09 5.90 11.68
C PRO A 401 -5.95 5.68 10.69
N THR A 402 -5.34 6.76 10.15
CA THR A 402 -4.24 6.70 9.20
C THR A 402 -3.10 7.64 9.57
N CYS A 403 -1.93 7.38 9.00
CA CYS A 403 -0.80 8.32 9.01
C CYS A 403 -1.24 9.65 8.39
N VAL A 404 -0.89 10.77 9.05
CA VAL A 404 -1.28 12.14 8.61
C VAL A 404 -0.32 12.77 7.60
N PHE A 405 0.60 12.01 7.04
CA PHE A 405 1.50 12.46 5.99
C PHE A 405 0.77 12.51 4.63
N PRO A 406 1.09 13.46 3.72
CA PRO A 406 0.47 13.57 2.41
C PRO A 406 0.40 12.24 1.65
N HIS A 407 -0.77 11.91 1.12
CA HIS A 407 -1.06 10.71 0.32
C HIS A 407 -0.73 9.36 0.99
N CYS A 408 -0.48 9.33 2.32
CA CYS A 408 -0.19 8.08 3.03
C CYS A 408 -1.49 7.38 3.45
N THR A 409 -1.59 6.09 3.14
CA THR A 409 -2.75 5.24 3.46
C THR A 409 -2.49 4.24 4.59
N ARG A 410 -1.31 4.29 5.24
CA ARG A 410 -0.97 3.35 6.32
C ARG A 410 -1.87 3.56 7.54
N THR A 411 -2.43 2.46 8.03
CA THR A 411 -3.33 2.47 9.19
C THR A 411 -2.60 2.83 10.48
N SER A 412 -3.30 3.49 11.39
CA SER A 412 -2.76 3.92 12.69
C SER A 412 -2.40 2.77 13.64
N ALA A 413 -2.81 1.55 13.35
CA ALA A 413 -2.43 0.36 14.13
C ALA A 413 -0.89 0.14 14.17
N ARG A 414 -0.18 0.52 13.11
CA ARG A 414 1.28 0.33 12.95
C ARG A 414 2.01 1.65 12.73
N VAL A 415 1.67 2.68 13.51
CA VAL A 415 2.31 3.99 13.43
C VAL A 415 2.92 4.39 14.77
N ASP A 416 3.94 5.23 14.70
CA ASP A 416 4.43 6.00 15.84
C ASP A 416 3.46 7.16 16.12
N LEU A 417 3.46 7.65 17.34
CA LEU A 417 2.79 8.90 17.67
C LEU A 417 3.85 9.99 17.85
N ASP A 418 3.77 11.00 17.01
CA ASP A 418 4.68 12.14 17.02
C ASP A 418 4.09 13.31 17.80
N HIS A 419 4.93 13.99 18.58
CA HIS A 419 4.53 15.24 19.21
C HIS A 419 4.46 16.36 18.16
N ILE A 420 3.27 16.94 17.97
CA ILE A 420 3.04 18.04 17.02
C ILE A 420 3.94 19.20 17.40
N GLU A 421 3.79 19.69 18.63
CA GLU A 421 4.76 20.57 19.25
C GLU A 421 5.80 19.74 19.98
N LYS A 422 7.08 19.99 19.65
CA LYS A 422 8.21 19.21 20.16
C LYS A 422 8.21 19.17 21.68
N TYR A 423 8.33 17.97 22.24
CA TYR A 423 8.44 17.77 23.68
C TYR A 423 9.71 18.42 24.23
N VAL A 424 9.55 19.24 25.26
CA VAL A 424 10.64 19.83 26.04
C VAL A 424 10.62 19.23 27.44
N PRO A 425 11.73 18.61 27.93
CA PRO A 425 11.76 18.05 29.26
C PRO A 425 11.45 19.10 30.35
N PRO A 426 10.76 18.73 31.44
CA PRO A 426 10.39 19.67 32.50
C PRO A 426 11.61 20.36 33.15
N ASP A 427 12.73 19.66 33.27
CA ASP A 427 14.03 20.20 33.79
C ASP A 427 14.65 21.23 32.83
N GLN A 428 14.21 21.28 31.57
CA GLN A 428 14.58 22.28 30.57
C GLN A 428 13.50 23.38 30.40
N GLY A 429 12.53 23.43 31.29
CA GLY A 429 11.47 24.45 31.28
C GLY A 429 10.26 24.10 30.44
N GLY A 430 10.09 22.85 30.06
CA GLY A 430 8.92 22.40 29.32
C GLY A 430 7.61 22.58 30.10
N PRO A 431 6.52 23.00 29.43
CA PRO A 431 5.21 23.20 30.08
C PRO A 431 4.61 21.83 30.49
N PRO A 432 3.67 21.80 31.46
CA PRO A 432 2.97 20.58 31.82
C PRO A 432 1.99 20.15 30.71
N GLY A 433 1.66 18.86 30.65
CA GLY A 433 0.64 18.30 29.77
C GLY A 433 1.02 18.20 28.29
N GLN A 434 2.31 18.21 27.96
CA GLN A 434 2.79 18.18 26.57
C GLN A 434 2.39 16.89 25.83
N THR A 435 2.35 15.74 26.50
CA THR A 435 1.89 14.48 25.94
C THR A 435 0.38 14.37 26.10
N SER A 436 -0.35 14.78 25.09
CA SER A 436 -1.81 14.89 25.14
C SER A 436 -2.49 14.39 23.87
N THR A 437 -3.80 14.11 23.97
CA THR A 437 -4.63 13.72 22.80
C THR A 437 -4.71 14.80 21.73
N GLN A 438 -4.29 16.02 22.02
CA GLN A 438 -4.27 17.15 21.08
C GLN A 438 -2.88 17.36 20.46
N ASN A 439 -1.82 17.08 21.22
CA ASN A 439 -0.45 17.29 20.77
C ASN A 439 0.21 16.04 20.20
N LEU A 440 -0.56 15.06 19.77
CA LEU A 440 -0.04 13.83 19.16
C LEU A 440 -0.67 13.55 17.81
N ALA A 441 0.16 13.20 16.82
CA ALA A 441 -0.27 12.84 15.48
C ALA A 441 0.29 11.45 15.08
N PRO A 442 -0.52 10.57 14.41
CA PRO A 442 -0.03 9.29 13.95
C PRO A 442 0.81 9.46 12.69
N LEU A 443 2.06 9.02 12.74
CA LEU A 443 2.98 8.96 11.61
C LEU A 443 3.54 7.55 11.46
N CYS A 444 3.52 6.99 10.26
CA CYS A 444 4.23 5.74 10.04
C CYS A 444 5.75 5.96 10.19
N ARG A 445 6.50 4.92 10.55
CA ARG A 445 7.94 5.00 10.86
C ARG A 445 8.75 5.78 9.82
N ARG A 446 8.48 5.56 8.53
CA ARG A 446 9.14 6.26 7.42
C ARG A 446 8.89 7.77 7.46
N HIS A 447 7.63 8.18 7.60
CA HIS A 447 7.25 9.60 7.58
C HIS A 447 7.60 10.32 8.88
N HIS A 448 7.62 9.62 10.01
CA HIS A 448 8.15 10.13 11.27
C HIS A 448 9.65 10.44 11.15
N ARG A 449 10.43 9.54 10.52
CA ARG A 449 11.85 9.78 10.24
C ARG A 449 12.07 10.97 9.30
N ALA A 450 11.32 11.04 8.20
CA ALA A 450 11.42 12.13 7.22
C ALA A 450 11.09 13.51 7.84
N LYS A 451 10.19 13.56 8.83
CA LYS A 451 9.91 14.78 9.60
C LYS A 451 11.01 15.11 10.58
N THR A 452 11.59 14.10 11.24
CA THR A 452 12.54 14.30 12.34
C THR A 452 13.96 14.63 11.83
N HIS A 453 14.32 14.08 10.68
CA HIS A 453 15.68 14.20 10.13
C HIS A 453 15.68 15.02 8.83
N PRO A 454 16.74 15.83 8.61
CA PRO A 454 16.83 16.64 7.40
C PRO A 454 16.97 15.79 6.15
N SER A 455 16.32 16.23 5.07
CA SER A 455 16.47 15.63 3.74
C SER A 455 17.77 16.10 3.05
N PRO A 456 18.38 15.24 2.19
CA PRO A 456 19.52 15.63 1.37
C PRO A 456 19.18 16.68 0.29
N ALA A 457 17.95 17.09 0.19
CA ALA A 457 17.39 17.86 -0.91
C ALA A 457 17.91 19.30 -1.09
N SER A 458 18.67 19.84 -0.18
CA SER A 458 19.07 21.24 -0.31
C SER A 458 20.49 21.38 -0.85
N THR A 459 20.64 21.73 -2.12
CA THR A 459 21.85 22.34 -2.71
C THR A 459 22.03 23.77 -2.18
N GLY A 460 22.00 23.93 -0.87
CA GLY A 460 22.14 25.22 -0.20
C GLY A 460 22.31 25.02 1.30
N SER A 461 22.90 25.99 1.94
CA SER A 461 23.36 26.02 3.34
C SER A 461 22.37 25.63 4.45
N THR A 462 21.15 25.24 4.14
CA THR A 462 20.13 24.87 5.12
C THR A 462 19.56 23.48 4.80
N THR A 463 19.92 22.51 5.61
CA THR A 463 19.25 21.19 5.66
C THR A 463 17.85 21.38 6.22
N VAL A 464 16.84 21.16 5.37
CA VAL A 464 15.43 21.31 5.75
C VAL A 464 14.78 19.93 5.82
N ALA A 465 14.13 19.64 6.94
CA ALA A 465 13.29 18.46 7.09
C ALA A 465 11.85 18.79 6.64
N TRP A 466 11.02 17.77 6.49
CA TRP A 466 9.58 17.96 6.43
C TRP A 466 9.08 18.61 7.71
N ASP A 467 8.13 19.52 7.58
CA ASP A 467 7.51 20.22 8.70
C ASP A 467 5.99 20.25 8.54
N TYR A 468 5.25 20.36 9.66
CA TYR A 468 3.81 20.46 9.59
C TYR A 468 3.22 21.21 10.78
N ASP A 469 2.12 21.92 10.48
CA ASP A 469 1.27 22.60 11.44
C ASP A 469 -0.11 21.93 11.50
N GLN A 470 -0.66 21.78 12.68
CA GLN A 470 -2.04 21.36 12.85
C GLN A 470 -2.97 22.58 12.80
N LEU A 471 -3.73 22.75 11.70
CA LEU A 471 -4.65 23.87 11.52
C LEU A 471 -5.98 23.66 12.27
N THR A 472 -6.46 22.41 12.29
CA THR A 472 -7.65 21.99 13.04
C THR A 472 -7.40 20.60 13.64
N PRO A 473 -8.24 20.10 14.54
CA PRO A 473 -8.08 18.74 15.07
C PRO A 473 -7.97 17.62 14.02
N THR A 474 -8.38 17.88 12.76
CA THR A 474 -8.40 16.90 11.67
C THR A 474 -7.67 17.36 10.42
N THR A 475 -7.04 18.54 10.43
CA THR A 475 -6.41 19.13 9.24
C THR A 475 -4.99 19.56 9.53
N TRP A 476 -4.06 19.14 8.69
CA TRP A 476 -2.62 19.44 8.79
C TRP A 476 -2.12 20.12 7.53
N LEU A 477 -1.29 21.12 7.71
CA LEU A 477 -0.54 21.78 6.64
C LEU A 477 0.90 21.28 6.67
N TRP A 478 1.28 20.51 5.67
CA TRP A 478 2.63 20.02 5.49
C TRP A 478 3.44 20.88 4.54
N THR A 479 4.73 21.03 4.82
CA THR A 479 5.68 21.69 3.94
C THR A 479 6.85 20.74 3.66
N SER A 480 7.15 20.49 2.38
CA SER A 480 8.28 19.66 1.96
C SER A 480 9.61 20.40 2.09
N PRO A 481 10.76 19.70 2.06
CA PRO A 481 12.09 20.31 2.04
C PRO A 481 12.29 21.31 0.90
N HIS A 482 11.66 21.11 -0.25
CA HIS A 482 11.69 22.06 -1.38
C HIS A 482 10.56 23.10 -1.38
N GLY A 483 9.80 23.21 -0.28
CA GLY A 483 8.79 24.25 -0.10
C GLY A 483 7.42 23.94 -0.73
N LEU A 484 7.17 22.73 -1.23
CA LEU A 484 5.84 22.31 -1.66
C LEU A 484 4.93 22.15 -0.44
N ARG A 485 3.69 22.61 -0.55
CA ARG A 485 2.74 22.62 0.55
C ARG A 485 1.54 21.72 0.26
N TYR A 486 1.09 21.02 1.31
CA TYR A 486 0.00 20.05 1.23
C TYR A 486 -0.96 20.24 2.38
N LEU A 487 -2.24 20.29 2.07
CA LEU A 487 -3.31 20.27 3.07
C LEU A 487 -3.84 18.84 3.18
N VAL A 488 -3.62 18.22 4.33
CA VAL A 488 -4.10 16.85 4.64
C VAL A 488 -5.32 16.96 5.54
N HIS A 489 -6.44 16.38 5.12
CA HIS A 489 -7.71 16.36 5.84
C HIS A 489 -8.37 14.97 5.72
N PRO A 490 -9.46 14.69 6.46
CA PRO A 490 -10.08 13.35 6.45
C PRO A 490 -10.48 12.82 5.07
N ASP A 491 -10.83 13.72 4.15
CA ASP A 491 -11.28 13.36 2.81
C ASP A 491 -10.10 13.18 1.81
N GLY A 492 -8.86 13.47 2.25
CA GLY A 492 -7.67 13.29 1.40
C GLY A 492 -6.62 14.39 1.53
N THR A 493 -5.77 14.49 0.52
CA THR A 493 -4.68 15.47 0.44
C THR A 493 -4.88 16.40 -0.74
N THR A 494 -4.73 17.71 -0.51
CA THR A 494 -4.71 18.75 -1.56
C THR A 494 -3.34 19.40 -1.62
N THR A 495 -2.74 19.47 -2.81
CA THR A 495 -1.51 20.26 -3.06
C THR A 495 -1.89 21.72 -3.24
N LEU A 496 -1.16 22.64 -2.56
CA LEU A 496 -1.42 24.09 -2.55
C LEU A 496 -0.53 24.84 -3.51
#